data_6ae40b8c9e5ca1289ff684773ab0990b
#
_entry.id   6ae40b8c9e5ca1289ff684773ab0990b
#
_cell.length_a   1.000
_cell.length_b   1.000
_cell.length_c   1.000
_cell.angle_alpha   90.00
_cell.angle_beta   90.00
_cell.angle_gamma   90.00
#
_symmetry.space_group_name_H-M   'P 1'
#
loop_
_entity.id
_entity.type
_entity.pdbx_description
1 polymer ?
#
loop_
_entity_poly.entity_id
_entity_poly.type
_entity_poly.pdbx_seq_one_letter_code
_entity_poly.pdbx_strand_id
1 'polypeptide(L)'
;MKICILKSTVLLFIIPQILFAQTFIPGKTYFDSLGYVEYRAGNLPIIISAPHGGNMEPGILPDRICNGCILENDAWTKTIAEGMYNSFLKQTGCYPHVIINLLHRSKFDANRDIGEAANGNQRVEKSWYAYHKFIESAKTKAITDYGKGLFLDIHGHGHSIQKIELGYLLSSTELRLSDSVLNTNTYVKESSIRSLAQNNIEGLSHSKVLRGQNSFGTLLATKGFPSIPSLSDPFPLPNQLYFDGGYNTLRHGSRDNAGKIDAIQIELNQDIRFNNNTREILIETLTTTANQYFNLHYDKQYLTNFCKLIVTGTEATILNPNFFIYPNPAENYFKINSDREGIEIEIYNYLGQKLHTEPWAGGKINIDFLAKGNYIIKVMKNKQVLSSLKFIKN
;
A
#
# COMPACT_ATOMS: atom_id res chain seq x y z
N MET A 1 3.72 26.59 75.68
CA MET A 1 4.20 25.51 74.79
C MET A 1 3.63 25.81 73.41
N LYS A 2 4.45 26.37 72.48
CA LYS A 2 4.04 26.68 71.08
C LYS A 2 4.39 25.53 70.20
N ILE A 3 3.38 24.87 69.65
CA ILE A 3 3.57 23.76 68.66
C ILE A 3 3.79 24.42 67.29
N CYS A 4 4.99 24.20 66.75
CA CYS A 4 5.33 24.62 65.38
C CYS A 4 4.92 23.50 64.41
N ILE A 5 3.88 23.73 63.59
CA ILE A 5 3.44 22.81 62.55
C ILE A 5 4.27 23.08 61.28
N LEU A 6 5.16 22.18 60.97
CA LEU A 6 5.95 22.19 59.72
C LEU A 6 5.04 21.74 58.54
N LYS A 7 4.70 22.67 57.65
CA LYS A 7 3.98 22.34 56.42
C LYS A 7 5.00 21.79 55.38
N SER A 8 4.97 20.48 55.17
CA SER A 8 5.75 19.84 54.09
C SER A 8 5.01 20.05 52.75
N THR A 9 5.59 20.86 51.90
CA THR A 9 5.09 21.05 50.52
C THR A 9 5.71 19.94 49.63
N VAL A 10 4.88 19.00 49.22
CA VAL A 10 5.30 17.95 48.23
C VAL A 10 5.23 18.58 46.85
N LEU A 11 6.38 18.82 46.24
CA LEU A 11 6.47 19.28 44.85
C LEU A 11 6.35 18.04 43.92
N LEU A 12 5.20 17.90 43.28
CA LEU A 12 4.95 16.86 42.29
C LEU A 12 5.63 17.26 40.94
N PHE A 13 6.77 16.66 40.66
CA PHE A 13 7.37 16.81 39.33
C PHE A 13 6.58 15.98 38.32
N ILE A 14 5.78 16.63 37.50
CA ILE A 14 5.17 16.05 36.31
C ILE A 14 6.25 15.98 35.24
N ILE A 15 6.87 14.81 35.08
CA ILE A 15 7.77 14.54 33.95
C ILE A 15 6.88 14.32 32.73
N PRO A 16 6.96 15.17 31.69
CA PRO A 16 6.22 14.90 30.48
C PRO A 16 6.76 13.62 29.86
N GLN A 17 5.94 12.59 29.77
CA GLN A 17 6.25 11.42 28.99
C GLN A 17 6.24 11.86 27.52
N ILE A 18 7.42 12.05 26.94
CA ILE A 18 7.59 12.22 25.49
C ILE A 18 7.26 10.86 24.88
N LEU A 19 6.03 10.69 24.42
CA LEU A 19 5.62 9.59 23.57
C LEU A 19 6.38 9.74 22.24
N PHE A 20 7.48 9.03 22.09
CA PHE A 20 8.11 8.87 20.78
C PHE A 20 7.12 8.13 19.88
N ALA A 21 6.54 8.84 18.92
CA ALA A 21 5.77 8.20 17.86
C ALA A 21 6.71 7.21 17.13
N GLN A 22 6.25 5.97 16.96
CA GLN A 22 7.01 4.96 16.24
C GLN A 22 7.30 5.46 14.82
N THR A 23 8.58 5.62 14.48
CA THR A 23 9.00 6.04 13.14
C THR A 23 9.12 4.81 12.25
N PHE A 24 8.36 4.80 11.17
CA PHE A 24 8.41 3.76 10.15
C PHE A 24 9.34 4.19 9.01
N ILE A 25 10.33 3.35 8.71
CA ILE A 25 11.35 3.63 7.68
C ILE A 25 10.82 3.15 6.33
N PRO A 26 10.77 4.01 5.30
CA PRO A 26 10.35 3.60 3.96
C PRO A 26 11.15 2.42 3.42
N GLY A 27 10.46 1.49 2.76
CA GLY A 27 11.06 0.25 2.25
C GLY A 27 11.22 -0.86 3.28
N LYS A 28 10.92 -0.62 4.57
CA LYS A 28 10.91 -1.67 5.61
C LYS A 28 9.52 -2.23 5.85
N THR A 29 9.49 -3.51 6.19
CA THR A 29 8.28 -4.24 6.58
C THR A 29 8.19 -4.35 8.09
N TYR A 30 7.00 -4.13 8.62
CA TYR A 30 6.65 -4.22 10.04
C TYR A 30 5.45 -5.15 10.19
N PHE A 31 5.32 -5.74 11.36
CA PHE A 31 4.18 -6.59 11.70
C PHE A 31 3.55 -6.13 13.01
N ASP A 32 2.30 -6.46 13.21
CA ASP A 32 1.70 -6.36 14.53
C ASP A 32 2.34 -7.33 15.52
N SER A 33 2.01 -7.22 16.79
CA SER A 33 2.63 -8.04 17.86
C SER A 33 2.35 -9.55 17.72
N LEU A 34 1.38 -9.95 16.89
CA LEU A 34 0.99 -11.32 16.67
C LEU A 34 1.42 -11.85 15.29
N GLY A 35 1.93 -11.01 14.43
CA GLY A 35 2.30 -11.35 13.07
C GLY A 35 1.13 -11.58 12.13
N TYR A 36 -0.05 -11.01 12.44
CA TYR A 36 -1.27 -11.18 11.65
C TYR A 36 -1.56 -10.02 10.71
N VAL A 37 -0.89 -8.90 10.91
CA VAL A 37 -0.99 -7.72 10.05
C VAL A 37 0.40 -7.29 9.62
N GLU A 38 0.57 -7.09 8.32
CA GLU A 38 1.80 -6.62 7.69
C GLU A 38 1.64 -5.16 7.27
N TYR A 39 2.68 -4.36 7.51
CA TYR A 39 2.80 -2.99 7.02
C TYR A 39 4.15 -2.78 6.33
N ARG A 40 4.12 -2.51 5.05
CA ARG A 40 5.28 -2.04 4.28
C ARG A 40 5.26 -0.52 4.26
N ALA A 41 6.20 0.06 4.97
CA ALA A 41 6.25 1.52 5.10
C ALA A 41 6.68 2.18 3.79
N GLY A 42 5.98 3.24 3.43
CA GLY A 42 6.20 3.98 2.20
C GLY A 42 6.70 5.41 2.43
N ASN A 43 6.90 6.09 1.30
CA ASN A 43 7.22 7.51 1.21
C ASN A 43 6.48 8.21 0.05
N LEU A 44 5.54 7.52 -0.57
CA LEU A 44 4.59 8.10 -1.53
C LEU A 44 3.27 8.48 -0.83
N PRO A 45 2.49 9.41 -1.36
CA PRO A 45 1.16 9.73 -0.85
C PRO A 45 0.09 8.70 -1.27
N ILE A 46 0.52 7.49 -1.61
CA ILE A 46 -0.31 6.36 -2.04
C ILE A 46 -0.31 5.31 -0.93
N ILE A 47 -1.49 4.94 -0.47
CA ILE A 47 -1.72 3.95 0.57
C ILE A 47 -2.57 2.84 -0.03
N ILE A 48 -2.12 1.60 0.07
CA ILE A 48 -2.78 0.42 -0.48
C ILE A 48 -3.12 -0.49 0.69
N SER A 49 -4.34 -1.02 0.72
CA SER A 49 -4.73 -2.05 1.68
C SER A 49 -5.29 -3.29 1.00
N ALA A 50 -5.11 -4.44 1.63
CA ALA A 50 -5.71 -5.71 1.24
C ALA A 50 -6.27 -6.40 2.48
N PRO A 51 -7.55 -6.15 2.83
CA PRO A 51 -8.15 -6.64 4.07
C PRO A 51 -8.52 -8.12 4.05
N HIS A 52 -8.70 -8.72 2.86
CA HIS A 52 -9.30 -10.05 2.70
C HIS A 52 -8.45 -11.04 1.89
N GLY A 53 -7.15 -10.74 1.67
CA GLY A 53 -6.28 -11.58 0.85
C GLY A 53 -5.38 -12.54 1.63
N GLY A 54 -5.43 -12.53 2.95
CA GLY A 54 -4.60 -13.39 3.82
C GLY A 54 -5.11 -14.82 3.89
N ASN A 55 -4.20 -15.79 4.10
CA ASN A 55 -4.52 -17.21 4.14
C ASN A 55 -4.10 -17.88 5.47
N MET A 56 -3.70 -17.12 6.48
CA MET A 56 -3.30 -17.69 7.77
C MET A 56 -4.54 -18.12 8.56
N GLU A 57 -4.54 -19.37 8.99
CA GLU A 57 -5.60 -19.96 9.81
C GLU A 57 -5.01 -20.61 11.09
N PRO A 58 -4.51 -19.80 12.03
CA PRO A 58 -3.96 -20.35 13.28
C PRO A 58 -5.04 -21.10 14.05
N GLY A 59 -4.78 -22.38 14.43
CA GLY A 59 -5.73 -23.22 15.13
C GLY A 59 -6.24 -22.67 16.48
N ILE A 60 -5.54 -21.71 17.05
CA ILE A 60 -5.92 -21.00 18.28
C ILE A 60 -7.04 -19.96 18.04
N LEU A 61 -7.30 -19.56 16.78
CA LEU A 61 -8.33 -18.60 16.42
C LEU A 61 -9.55 -19.35 15.88
N PRO A 62 -10.72 -19.25 16.54
CA PRO A 62 -11.97 -19.77 15.99
C PRO A 62 -12.38 -18.95 14.75
N ASP A 63 -13.26 -19.52 13.94
CA ASP A 63 -13.95 -18.75 12.90
C ASP A 63 -14.91 -17.73 13.53
N ARG A 64 -15.12 -16.62 12.82
CA ARG A 64 -16.12 -15.62 13.18
C ARG A 64 -17.51 -16.24 13.03
N ILE A 65 -18.38 -15.97 14.01
CA ILE A 65 -19.77 -16.43 14.00
C ILE A 65 -20.64 -15.19 13.94
N CYS A 66 -21.19 -14.89 12.78
CA CYS A 66 -22.06 -13.75 12.58
C CYS A 66 -23.16 -14.09 11.56
N ASN A 67 -24.34 -13.51 11.74
CA ASN A 67 -25.45 -13.74 10.81
C ASN A 67 -25.20 -13.01 9.49
N GLY A 68 -25.07 -13.77 8.39
CA GLY A 68 -24.86 -13.21 7.06
C GLY A 68 -23.46 -12.64 6.77
N CYS A 69 -22.46 -12.89 7.64
CA CYS A 69 -21.11 -12.46 7.34
C CYS A 69 -20.46 -13.31 6.24
N ILE A 70 -19.69 -12.64 5.40
CA ILE A 70 -18.87 -13.29 4.38
C ILE A 70 -17.59 -13.79 5.05
N LEU A 71 -17.30 -15.09 4.91
CA LEU A 71 -16.11 -15.74 5.46
C LEU A 71 -15.07 -16.05 4.40
N GLU A 72 -15.46 -16.05 3.13
CA GLU A 72 -14.59 -16.32 1.99
C GLU A 72 -13.61 -15.16 1.75
N ASN A 73 -12.38 -15.52 1.40
CA ASN A 73 -11.35 -14.56 1.01
C ASN A 73 -11.62 -13.96 -0.37
N ASP A 74 -11.15 -12.75 -0.53
CA ASP A 74 -10.95 -12.14 -1.84
C ASP A 74 -9.61 -12.64 -2.41
N ALA A 75 -9.61 -13.86 -2.98
CA ALA A 75 -8.40 -14.52 -3.44
C ALA A 75 -7.53 -13.63 -4.35
N TRP A 76 -6.20 -13.69 -4.15
CA TRP A 76 -5.16 -12.98 -4.90
C TRP A 76 -5.04 -11.47 -4.60
N THR A 77 -5.89 -10.84 -3.80
CA THR A 77 -5.80 -9.40 -3.49
C THR A 77 -4.53 -9.05 -2.72
N LYS A 78 -4.07 -9.92 -1.81
CA LYS A 78 -2.74 -9.80 -1.19
C LYS A 78 -1.63 -9.76 -2.25
N THR A 79 -1.60 -10.72 -3.17
CA THR A 79 -0.57 -10.78 -4.23
C THR A 79 -0.59 -9.53 -5.12
N ILE A 80 -1.77 -9.00 -5.40
CA ILE A 80 -1.93 -7.77 -6.17
C ILE A 80 -1.36 -6.57 -5.40
N ALA A 81 -1.68 -6.42 -4.12
CA ALA A 81 -1.14 -5.34 -3.30
C ALA A 81 0.39 -5.40 -3.16
N GLU A 82 0.96 -6.60 -2.97
CA GLU A 82 2.41 -6.84 -2.97
C GLU A 82 3.05 -6.53 -4.33
N GLY A 83 2.38 -6.92 -5.42
CA GLY A 83 2.80 -6.63 -6.78
C GLY A 83 2.81 -5.13 -7.06
N MET A 84 1.76 -4.40 -6.64
CA MET A 84 1.71 -2.94 -6.75
C MET A 84 2.85 -2.27 -5.98
N TYR A 85 3.20 -2.75 -4.76
CA TYR A 85 4.35 -2.23 -4.03
C TYR A 85 5.65 -2.30 -4.86
N ASN A 86 5.91 -3.46 -5.46
CA ASN A 86 7.09 -3.66 -6.29
C ASN A 86 7.04 -2.86 -7.59
N SER A 87 5.87 -2.75 -8.21
CA SER A 87 5.65 -1.99 -9.43
C SER A 87 5.83 -0.48 -9.21
N PHE A 88 5.35 0.08 -8.09
CA PHE A 88 5.63 1.46 -7.71
C PHE A 88 7.12 1.71 -7.55
N LEU A 89 7.83 0.84 -6.84
CA LEU A 89 9.28 0.96 -6.68
C LEU A 89 10.00 0.96 -8.04
N LYS A 90 9.61 0.04 -8.93
CA LYS A 90 10.16 -0.07 -10.29
C LYS A 90 9.89 1.19 -11.13
N GLN A 91 8.67 1.73 -11.07
CA GLN A 91 8.26 2.87 -11.89
C GLN A 91 8.76 4.21 -11.36
N THR A 92 8.87 4.37 -10.04
CA THR A 92 9.09 5.68 -9.41
C THR A 92 10.40 5.78 -8.60
N GLY A 93 11.00 4.64 -8.24
CA GLY A 93 12.09 4.60 -7.26
C GLY A 93 11.65 4.82 -5.82
N CYS A 94 10.34 4.93 -5.56
CA CYS A 94 9.75 5.21 -4.26
C CYS A 94 8.74 4.12 -3.85
N TYR A 95 8.39 4.12 -2.58
CA TYR A 95 7.56 3.08 -1.97
C TYR A 95 6.15 3.62 -1.66
N PRO A 96 5.07 2.97 -2.12
CA PRO A 96 3.76 3.20 -1.55
C PRO A 96 3.71 2.61 -0.13
N HIS A 97 2.75 3.06 0.68
CA HIS A 97 2.41 2.35 1.91
C HIS A 97 1.52 1.15 1.57
N VAL A 98 1.81 -0.03 2.13
CA VAL A 98 0.96 -1.22 1.91
C VAL A 98 0.62 -1.87 3.24
N ILE A 99 -0.67 -2.08 3.52
CA ILE A 99 -1.17 -2.72 4.73
C ILE A 99 -1.97 -3.98 4.35
N ILE A 100 -1.59 -5.13 4.90
CA ILE A 100 -2.18 -6.41 4.53
C ILE A 100 -2.65 -7.14 5.79
N ASN A 101 -3.90 -7.56 5.81
CA ASN A 101 -4.36 -8.58 6.74
C ASN A 101 -3.87 -9.95 6.24
N LEU A 102 -3.10 -10.65 7.08
CA LEU A 102 -2.55 -11.97 6.76
C LEU A 102 -3.48 -13.13 7.16
N LEU A 103 -4.42 -12.88 8.09
CA LEU A 103 -5.40 -13.87 8.49
C LEU A 103 -6.44 -14.12 7.38
N HIS A 104 -6.90 -15.36 7.29
CA HIS A 104 -8.07 -15.70 6.48
C HIS A 104 -9.29 -14.91 6.97
N ARG A 105 -10.16 -14.49 6.05
CA ARG A 105 -11.34 -13.67 6.37
C ARG A 105 -12.27 -14.33 7.36
N SER A 106 -12.33 -15.67 7.40
CA SER A 106 -13.09 -16.41 8.43
C SER A 106 -12.59 -16.13 9.84
N LYS A 107 -11.33 -15.72 10.02
CA LYS A 107 -10.73 -15.42 11.33
C LYS A 107 -10.79 -13.92 11.66
N PHE A 108 -10.65 -13.07 10.66
CA PHE A 108 -10.57 -11.61 10.81
C PHE A 108 -11.04 -10.89 9.56
N ASP A 109 -12.06 -10.05 9.68
CA ASP A 109 -12.49 -9.15 8.60
C ASP A 109 -12.04 -7.72 8.91
N ALA A 110 -10.91 -7.30 8.33
CA ALA A 110 -10.34 -5.98 8.55
C ALA A 110 -11.14 -4.84 7.89
N ASN A 111 -12.21 -5.17 7.13
CA ASN A 111 -13.11 -4.20 6.51
C ASN A 111 -14.49 -4.15 7.23
N ARG A 112 -14.48 -4.30 8.56
CA ARG A 112 -15.66 -4.20 9.43
C ARG A 112 -15.31 -3.46 10.72
N ASP A 113 -16.33 -3.01 11.43
CA ASP A 113 -16.13 -2.53 12.81
C ASP A 113 -15.59 -3.66 13.70
N ILE A 114 -15.01 -3.30 14.84
CA ILE A 114 -14.29 -4.24 15.69
C ILE A 114 -15.18 -5.39 16.18
N GLY A 115 -16.47 -5.13 16.40
CA GLY A 115 -17.42 -6.14 16.89
C GLY A 115 -17.63 -7.26 15.86
N GLU A 116 -17.87 -6.90 14.60
CA GLU A 116 -18.04 -7.85 13.50
C GLU A 116 -16.69 -8.42 13.03
N ALA A 117 -15.64 -7.58 13.02
CA ALA A 117 -14.31 -7.95 12.55
C ALA A 117 -13.65 -9.05 13.38
N ALA A 118 -13.72 -8.93 14.70
CA ALA A 118 -13.03 -9.79 15.66
C ALA A 118 -13.95 -10.77 16.39
N ASN A 119 -15.24 -10.57 16.33
CA ASN A 119 -16.25 -11.39 17.00
C ASN A 119 -15.94 -11.62 18.49
N GLY A 120 -15.47 -10.58 19.20
CA GLY A 120 -15.08 -10.61 20.61
C GLY A 120 -13.77 -11.35 20.92
N ASN A 121 -13.01 -11.78 19.91
CA ASN A 121 -11.71 -12.39 20.11
C ASN A 121 -10.63 -11.34 20.38
N GLN A 122 -10.15 -11.24 21.62
CA GLN A 122 -9.17 -10.23 22.04
C GLN A 122 -7.85 -10.25 21.25
N ARG A 123 -7.43 -11.40 20.70
CA ARG A 123 -6.22 -11.47 19.86
C ARG A 123 -6.48 -10.78 18.52
N VAL A 124 -7.63 -11.07 17.91
CA VAL A 124 -8.05 -10.44 16.65
C VAL A 124 -8.32 -8.95 16.83
N GLU A 125 -8.89 -8.53 17.96
CA GLU A 125 -9.07 -7.10 18.29
C GLU A 125 -7.74 -6.35 18.29
N LYS A 126 -6.67 -6.93 18.85
CA LYS A 126 -5.31 -6.33 18.81
C LYS A 126 -4.84 -6.13 17.37
N SER A 127 -5.06 -7.11 16.50
CA SER A 127 -4.70 -7.03 15.09
C SER A 127 -5.58 -6.03 14.33
N TRP A 128 -6.86 -5.89 14.70
CA TRP A 128 -7.75 -4.86 14.18
C TRP A 128 -7.22 -3.44 14.50
N TYR A 129 -6.86 -3.19 15.77
CA TYR A 129 -6.25 -1.92 16.17
C TYR A 129 -4.93 -1.67 15.44
N ALA A 130 -4.09 -2.69 15.26
CA ALA A 130 -2.82 -2.58 14.55
C ALA A 130 -3.03 -2.26 13.07
N TYR A 131 -3.97 -2.93 12.40
CA TYR A 131 -4.31 -2.70 11.00
C TYR A 131 -4.69 -1.24 10.74
N HIS A 132 -5.65 -0.73 11.51
CA HIS A 132 -6.09 0.66 11.38
C HIS A 132 -5.03 1.66 11.83
N LYS A 133 -4.23 1.34 12.85
CA LYS A 133 -3.10 2.19 13.28
C LYS A 133 -2.02 2.30 12.20
N PHE A 134 -1.71 1.24 11.48
CA PHE A 134 -0.78 1.28 10.37
C PHE A 134 -1.30 2.16 9.23
N ILE A 135 -2.59 2.07 8.90
CA ILE A 135 -3.21 2.97 7.93
C ILE A 135 -3.15 4.43 8.40
N GLU A 136 -3.50 4.72 9.67
CA GLU A 136 -3.41 6.09 10.20
C GLU A 136 -1.97 6.62 10.22
N SER A 137 -0.98 5.77 10.48
CA SER A 137 0.44 6.16 10.40
C SER A 137 0.85 6.50 8.95
N ALA A 138 0.39 5.70 7.98
CA ALA A 138 0.59 5.96 6.56
C ALA A 138 -0.08 7.26 6.11
N LYS A 139 -1.34 7.51 6.54
CA LYS A 139 -2.08 8.74 6.28
C LYS A 139 -1.36 9.97 6.86
N THR A 140 -0.91 9.86 8.12
CA THR A 140 -0.15 10.93 8.78
C THR A 140 1.12 11.27 8.00
N LYS A 141 1.87 10.26 7.56
CA LYS A 141 3.08 10.44 6.75
C LYS A 141 2.77 11.11 5.42
N ALA A 142 1.77 10.62 4.68
CA ALA A 142 1.34 11.21 3.42
C ALA A 142 0.88 12.66 3.57
N ILE A 143 0.12 12.98 4.62
CA ILE A 143 -0.33 14.35 4.91
C ILE A 143 0.84 15.25 5.29
N THR A 144 1.78 14.76 6.09
CA THR A 144 2.94 15.55 6.53
C THR A 144 3.83 15.90 5.36
N ASP A 145 4.09 14.96 4.46
CA ASP A 145 5.03 15.13 3.36
C ASP A 145 4.39 15.83 2.15
N TYR A 146 3.11 15.54 1.86
CA TYR A 146 2.45 15.97 0.61
C TYR A 146 1.19 16.83 0.84
N GLY A 147 0.73 16.95 2.07
CA GLY A 147 -0.51 17.66 2.40
C GLY A 147 -1.80 16.91 2.04
N LYS A 148 -1.71 15.79 1.35
CA LYS A 148 -2.82 15.00 0.81
C LYS A 148 -2.37 13.59 0.44
N GLY A 149 -3.31 12.68 0.13
CA GLY A 149 -2.99 11.32 -0.31
C GLY A 149 -4.20 10.57 -0.85
N LEU A 150 -3.92 9.40 -1.43
CA LEU A 150 -4.92 8.50 -2.00
C LEU A 150 -4.79 7.12 -1.34
N PHE A 151 -5.90 6.64 -0.79
CA PHE A 151 -6.05 5.31 -0.21
C PHE A 151 -6.80 4.40 -1.20
N LEU A 152 -6.20 3.28 -1.56
CA LEU A 152 -6.73 2.26 -2.46
C LEU A 152 -6.95 0.98 -1.67
N ASP A 153 -8.21 0.59 -1.48
CA ASP A 153 -8.59 -0.63 -0.77
C ASP A 153 -8.87 -1.75 -1.77
N ILE A 154 -8.01 -2.77 -1.80
CA ILE A 154 -8.03 -3.81 -2.83
C ILE A 154 -8.88 -4.99 -2.38
N HIS A 155 -9.94 -5.22 -3.11
CA HIS A 155 -10.95 -6.26 -2.91
C HIS A 155 -11.16 -7.12 -4.15
N GLY A 156 -12.03 -8.11 -4.01
CA GLY A 156 -12.41 -8.94 -5.13
C GLY A 156 -13.84 -9.43 -5.04
N HIS A 157 -14.56 -9.32 -6.14
CA HIS A 157 -15.95 -9.76 -6.23
C HIS A 157 -16.14 -10.97 -7.12
N GLY A 158 -17.29 -11.63 -6.93
CA GLY A 158 -17.79 -12.76 -7.73
C GLY A 158 -19.04 -12.42 -8.55
N HIS A 159 -19.34 -11.15 -8.82
CA HIS A 159 -20.49 -10.74 -9.63
C HIS A 159 -20.36 -11.27 -11.06
N SER A 160 -21.50 -11.57 -11.69
CA SER A 160 -21.55 -12.13 -13.05
C SER A 160 -21.00 -11.19 -14.12
N ILE A 161 -21.10 -9.87 -13.92
CA ILE A 161 -20.55 -8.88 -14.84
C ILE A 161 -19.08 -8.68 -14.51
N GLN A 162 -18.22 -9.07 -15.45
CA GLN A 162 -16.77 -9.04 -15.28
C GLN A 162 -16.18 -7.66 -15.56
N LYS A 163 -16.37 -6.73 -14.62
CA LYS A 163 -15.80 -5.37 -14.63
C LYS A 163 -15.16 -5.07 -13.28
N ILE A 164 -14.21 -4.16 -13.25
CA ILE A 164 -13.71 -3.60 -11.99
C ILE A 164 -14.75 -2.63 -11.45
N GLU A 165 -15.18 -2.82 -10.20
CA GLU A 165 -16.11 -1.91 -9.54
C GLU A 165 -15.32 -0.97 -8.61
N LEU A 166 -15.60 0.33 -8.71
CA LEU A 166 -14.91 1.38 -7.96
C LEU A 166 -15.87 2.02 -6.96
N GLY A 167 -15.71 1.66 -5.69
CA GLY A 167 -16.54 2.17 -4.61
C GLY A 167 -16.08 3.52 -4.11
N TYR A 168 -16.98 4.50 -4.18
CA TYR A 168 -16.81 5.88 -3.73
C TYR A 168 -17.75 6.26 -2.58
N LEU A 169 -18.40 5.28 -1.95
CA LEU A 169 -19.50 5.42 -0.99
C LEU A 169 -20.77 6.04 -1.60
N LEU A 170 -20.90 5.97 -2.90
CA LEU A 170 -22.10 6.36 -3.64
C LEU A 170 -22.74 5.11 -4.23
N SER A 171 -23.98 4.85 -3.85
CA SER A 171 -24.75 3.69 -4.31
C SER A 171 -24.99 3.72 -5.83
N SER A 172 -25.33 2.56 -6.38
CA SER A 172 -25.70 2.46 -7.79
C SER A 172 -26.85 3.40 -8.18
N THR A 173 -27.77 3.68 -7.26
CA THR A 173 -28.88 4.62 -7.46
C THR A 173 -28.38 6.07 -7.51
N GLU A 174 -27.48 6.45 -6.63
CA GLU A 174 -26.88 7.78 -6.62
C GLU A 174 -26.00 8.02 -7.84
N LEU A 175 -25.20 7.04 -8.25
CA LEU A 175 -24.40 7.15 -9.47
C LEU A 175 -25.27 7.34 -10.75
N ARG A 176 -26.54 6.90 -10.77
CA ARG A 176 -27.46 7.15 -11.89
C ARG A 176 -28.05 8.56 -11.95
N LEU A 177 -27.84 9.37 -10.94
CA LEU A 177 -28.26 10.76 -10.94
C LEU A 177 -27.54 11.56 -12.03
N SER A 178 -28.17 12.65 -12.46
CA SER A 178 -27.54 13.57 -13.41
C SER A 178 -26.28 14.22 -12.86
N ASP A 179 -25.37 14.62 -13.73
CA ASP A 179 -24.13 15.30 -13.33
C ASP A 179 -24.41 16.55 -12.47
N SER A 180 -25.48 17.32 -12.81
CA SER A 180 -25.88 18.50 -12.04
C SER A 180 -26.24 18.16 -10.58
N VAL A 181 -26.91 17.04 -10.35
CA VAL A 181 -27.27 16.56 -9.00
C VAL A 181 -26.06 16.02 -8.27
N LEU A 182 -25.24 15.17 -8.91
CA LEU A 182 -23.99 14.64 -8.31
C LEU A 182 -23.00 15.74 -7.91
N ASN A 183 -23.05 16.88 -8.59
CA ASN A 183 -22.19 18.03 -8.28
C ASN A 183 -22.70 18.89 -7.11
N THR A 184 -23.88 18.58 -6.55
CA THR A 184 -24.37 19.28 -5.37
C THR A 184 -23.56 18.94 -4.12
N ASN A 185 -23.53 19.83 -3.17
CA ASN A 185 -22.77 19.66 -1.93
C ASN A 185 -23.18 18.41 -1.11
N THR A 186 -24.41 17.93 -1.28
CA THR A 186 -24.90 16.69 -0.64
C THR A 186 -24.06 15.51 -1.10
N TYR A 187 -24.00 15.22 -2.39
CA TYR A 187 -23.30 14.04 -2.91
C TYR A 187 -21.78 14.19 -2.86
N VAL A 188 -21.26 15.42 -2.96
CA VAL A 188 -19.83 15.69 -2.72
C VAL A 188 -19.44 15.31 -1.28
N LYS A 189 -20.28 15.66 -0.29
CA LYS A 189 -19.99 15.33 1.13
C LYS A 189 -20.11 13.83 1.44
N GLU A 190 -20.97 13.12 0.74
CA GLU A 190 -21.18 11.68 0.93
C GLU A 190 -20.13 10.82 0.24
N SER A 191 -19.34 11.39 -0.65
CA SER A 191 -18.30 10.67 -1.37
C SER A 191 -17.02 10.49 -0.56
N SER A 192 -16.39 9.32 -0.65
CA SER A 192 -15.08 9.04 -0.06
C SER A 192 -13.93 9.84 -0.67
N ILE A 193 -14.18 10.51 -1.82
CA ILE A 193 -13.25 11.41 -2.51
C ILE A 193 -13.70 12.88 -2.41
N ARG A 194 -14.35 13.25 -1.31
CA ARG A 194 -14.85 14.61 -1.07
C ARG A 194 -13.75 15.66 -1.17
N SER A 195 -12.58 15.41 -0.59
CA SER A 195 -11.47 16.37 -0.62
C SER A 195 -10.98 16.60 -2.05
N LEU A 196 -10.86 15.54 -2.82
CA LEU A 196 -10.50 15.63 -4.23
C LEU A 196 -11.57 16.39 -5.06
N ALA A 197 -12.84 16.06 -4.86
CA ALA A 197 -13.93 16.75 -5.55
C ALA A 197 -13.92 18.26 -5.31
N GLN A 198 -13.48 18.70 -4.14
CA GLN A 198 -13.41 20.12 -3.76
C GLN A 198 -12.10 20.82 -4.14
N ASN A 199 -10.99 20.06 -4.24
CA ASN A 199 -9.63 20.62 -4.29
C ASN A 199 -8.74 20.04 -5.40
N ASN A 200 -9.33 19.37 -6.43
CA ASN A 200 -8.51 18.88 -7.54
C ASN A 200 -7.87 20.04 -8.32
N ILE A 201 -6.64 19.85 -8.79
CA ILE A 201 -5.86 20.91 -9.44
C ILE A 201 -6.35 21.26 -10.84
N GLU A 202 -7.20 20.42 -11.44
CA GLU A 202 -7.81 20.65 -12.76
C GLU A 202 -9.14 21.43 -12.69
N GLY A 203 -9.65 21.71 -11.48
CA GLY A 203 -10.95 22.39 -11.29
C GLY A 203 -12.15 21.61 -11.80
N LEU A 204 -12.05 20.28 -11.87
CA LEU A 204 -13.12 19.41 -12.35
C LEU A 204 -14.25 19.29 -11.33
N SER A 205 -15.49 19.19 -11.82
CA SER A 205 -16.64 18.89 -10.98
C SER A 205 -16.59 17.45 -10.44
N HIS A 206 -17.32 17.17 -9.37
CA HIS A 206 -17.38 15.85 -8.74
C HIS A 206 -17.73 14.74 -9.74
N SER A 207 -18.76 14.94 -10.56
CA SER A 207 -19.14 13.96 -11.59
C SER A 207 -18.01 13.69 -12.59
N LYS A 208 -17.21 14.69 -12.94
CA LYS A 208 -16.06 14.52 -13.84
C LYS A 208 -14.90 13.76 -13.20
N VAL A 209 -14.69 13.93 -11.89
CA VAL A 209 -13.70 13.14 -11.13
C VAL A 209 -14.15 11.69 -10.99
N LEU A 210 -15.46 11.45 -10.79
CA LEU A 210 -16.02 10.10 -10.64
C LEU A 210 -16.01 9.30 -11.95
N ARG A 211 -16.43 9.93 -13.07
CA ARG A 211 -16.74 9.21 -14.32
C ARG A 211 -16.37 9.97 -15.60
N GLY A 212 -15.58 11.03 -15.50
CA GLY A 212 -15.09 11.80 -16.65
C GLY A 212 -13.88 11.15 -17.33
N GLN A 213 -13.32 11.86 -18.32
CA GLN A 213 -12.22 11.40 -19.16
C GLN A 213 -10.97 10.96 -18.36
N ASN A 214 -10.69 11.65 -17.25
CA ASN A 214 -9.52 11.41 -16.40
C ASN A 214 -9.91 10.72 -15.07
N SER A 215 -11.12 10.18 -14.93
CA SER A 215 -11.52 9.41 -13.75
C SER A 215 -10.71 8.11 -13.64
N PHE A 216 -10.57 7.59 -12.43
CA PHE A 216 -9.79 6.37 -12.17
C PHE A 216 -10.29 5.20 -13.03
N GLY A 217 -11.62 5.02 -13.12
CA GLY A 217 -12.22 3.98 -13.94
C GLY A 217 -12.00 4.16 -15.43
N THR A 218 -12.04 5.40 -15.95
CA THR A 218 -11.74 5.67 -17.37
C THR A 218 -10.28 5.36 -17.70
N LEU A 219 -9.37 5.73 -16.81
CA LEU A 219 -7.94 5.44 -16.98
C LEU A 219 -7.66 3.92 -16.98
N LEU A 220 -8.40 3.12 -16.20
CA LEU A 220 -8.34 1.65 -16.27
C LEU A 220 -8.95 1.11 -17.55
N ALA A 221 -10.16 1.57 -17.92
CA ALA A 221 -10.88 1.11 -19.08
C ALA A 221 -10.10 1.35 -20.39
N THR A 222 -9.42 2.50 -20.51
CA THR A 222 -8.58 2.82 -21.68
C THR A 222 -7.33 1.93 -21.79
N LYS A 223 -6.96 1.26 -20.72
CA LYS A 223 -5.84 0.30 -20.67
C LYS A 223 -6.29 -1.17 -20.76
N GLY A 224 -7.56 -1.40 -21.16
CA GLY A 224 -8.09 -2.75 -21.36
C GLY A 224 -8.75 -3.38 -20.13
N PHE A 225 -8.98 -2.62 -19.06
CA PHE A 225 -9.67 -3.09 -17.86
C PHE A 225 -11.01 -2.36 -17.67
N PRO A 226 -12.10 -2.88 -18.25
CA PRO A 226 -13.43 -2.29 -18.11
C PRO A 226 -13.78 -2.03 -16.65
N SER A 227 -14.16 -0.79 -16.33
CA SER A 227 -14.38 -0.35 -14.96
C SER A 227 -15.63 0.52 -14.84
N ILE A 228 -16.24 0.47 -13.66
CA ILE A 228 -17.46 1.20 -13.33
C ILE A 228 -17.32 1.88 -11.95
N PRO A 229 -17.62 3.21 -11.81
CA PRO A 229 -17.95 4.14 -12.85
C PRO A 229 -16.75 4.53 -13.73
N SER A 230 -17.01 4.82 -14.99
CA SER A 230 -16.07 5.32 -15.99
C SER A 230 -16.80 6.15 -17.03
N LEU A 231 -16.10 6.71 -18.01
CA LEU A 231 -16.73 7.44 -19.10
C LEU A 231 -17.61 6.53 -19.98
N SER A 232 -17.15 5.30 -20.23
CA SER A 232 -17.89 4.31 -21.03
C SER A 232 -18.99 3.61 -20.24
N ASP A 233 -18.81 3.46 -18.93
CA ASP A 233 -19.74 2.82 -18.01
C ASP A 233 -19.97 3.76 -16.81
N PRO A 234 -20.80 4.79 -16.94
CA PRO A 234 -20.87 5.86 -15.94
C PRO A 234 -21.59 5.47 -14.64
N PHE A 235 -22.37 4.41 -14.65
CA PHE A 235 -23.13 3.90 -13.50
C PHE A 235 -23.60 2.47 -13.74
N PRO A 236 -23.82 1.68 -12.66
CA PRO A 236 -24.40 0.34 -12.76
C PRO A 236 -25.84 0.39 -13.30
N LEU A 237 -26.20 -0.59 -14.15
CA LEU A 237 -27.57 -0.72 -14.65
C LEU A 237 -28.55 -1.07 -13.52
N PRO A 238 -29.86 -0.84 -13.68
CA PRO A 238 -30.84 -1.33 -12.71
C PRO A 238 -30.69 -2.83 -12.47
N ASN A 239 -30.71 -3.24 -11.20
CA ASN A 239 -30.53 -4.63 -10.74
C ASN A 239 -29.12 -5.22 -10.98
N GLN A 240 -28.15 -4.45 -11.45
CA GLN A 240 -26.77 -4.86 -11.46
C GLN A 240 -26.21 -4.78 -10.04
N LEU A 241 -25.59 -5.86 -9.59
CA LEU A 241 -24.84 -5.87 -8.34
C LEU A 241 -23.63 -4.92 -8.47
N TYR A 242 -23.34 -4.22 -7.40
CA TYR A 242 -22.25 -3.25 -7.35
C TYR A 242 -21.83 -2.98 -5.91
N PHE A 243 -20.54 -3.01 -5.64
CA PHE A 243 -19.97 -2.63 -4.37
C PHE A 243 -19.57 -1.16 -4.37
N ASP A 244 -20.27 -0.37 -3.58
CA ASP A 244 -20.12 1.09 -3.54
C ASP A 244 -19.06 1.60 -2.57
N GLY A 245 -18.45 0.72 -1.78
CA GLY A 245 -17.46 1.00 -0.76
C GLY A 245 -17.74 0.23 0.53
N GLY A 246 -16.79 0.19 1.43
CA GLY A 246 -16.86 -0.53 2.69
C GLY A 246 -16.39 0.28 3.89
N TYR A 247 -16.22 -0.40 5.01
CA TYR A 247 -15.81 0.20 6.28
C TYR A 247 -14.47 0.96 6.17
N ASN A 248 -13.48 0.37 5.48
CA ASN A 248 -12.19 1.01 5.30
C ASN A 248 -12.30 2.29 4.47
N THR A 249 -13.07 2.25 3.39
CA THR A 249 -13.31 3.41 2.51
C THR A 249 -14.01 4.54 3.29
N LEU A 250 -14.99 4.19 4.13
CA LEU A 250 -15.68 5.15 5.00
C LEU A 250 -14.73 5.71 6.07
N ARG A 251 -14.01 4.84 6.77
CA ARG A 251 -13.17 5.23 7.91
C ARG A 251 -11.95 6.05 7.49
N HIS A 252 -11.34 5.72 6.35
CA HIS A 252 -10.05 6.27 5.94
C HIS A 252 -10.13 7.31 4.83
N GLY A 253 -11.26 7.42 4.14
CA GLY A 253 -11.53 8.42 3.12
C GLY A 253 -11.89 9.80 3.67
N SER A 254 -12.19 10.72 2.75
CA SER A 254 -12.44 12.13 3.07
C SER A 254 -13.91 12.49 3.31
N ARG A 255 -14.82 11.50 3.33
CA ARG A 255 -16.27 11.71 3.44
C ARG A 255 -16.66 12.57 4.65
N ASP A 256 -16.43 12.07 5.84
CA ASP A 256 -17.03 12.64 7.05
C ASP A 256 -16.22 13.79 7.69
N ASN A 257 -14.91 13.76 7.54
CA ASN A 257 -14.01 14.65 8.29
C ASN A 257 -13.35 15.73 7.43
N ALA A 258 -13.77 15.90 6.17
CA ALA A 258 -13.04 16.74 5.21
C ALA A 258 -11.52 16.46 5.23
N GLY A 259 -11.17 15.19 5.51
CA GLY A 259 -9.79 14.72 5.61
C GLY A 259 -9.02 14.97 4.31
N LYS A 260 -7.70 14.87 4.40
CA LYS A 260 -6.80 15.10 3.25
C LYS A 260 -6.47 13.82 2.49
N ILE A 261 -7.06 12.70 2.88
CA ILE A 261 -6.89 11.40 2.21
C ILE A 261 -8.22 11.01 1.60
N ASP A 262 -8.22 10.86 0.29
CA ASP A 262 -9.37 10.33 -0.46
C ASP A 262 -9.24 8.81 -0.58
N ALA A 263 -10.37 8.10 -0.66
CA ALA A 263 -10.36 6.64 -0.70
C ALA A 263 -11.17 6.10 -1.88
N ILE A 264 -10.65 5.04 -2.50
CA ILE A 264 -11.34 4.28 -3.54
C ILE A 264 -11.27 2.80 -3.17
N GLN A 265 -12.41 2.13 -3.01
CA GLN A 265 -12.47 0.68 -2.98
C GLN A 265 -12.35 0.14 -4.40
N ILE A 266 -11.50 -0.83 -4.62
CA ILE A 266 -11.27 -1.44 -5.94
C ILE A 266 -11.66 -2.91 -5.86
N GLU A 267 -12.81 -3.23 -6.41
CA GLU A 267 -13.36 -4.57 -6.47
C GLU A 267 -13.00 -5.23 -7.79
N LEU A 268 -12.09 -6.17 -7.73
CA LEU A 268 -11.55 -6.86 -8.90
C LEU A 268 -12.38 -8.10 -9.21
N ASN A 269 -12.83 -8.26 -10.45
CA ASN A 269 -13.57 -9.43 -10.90
C ASN A 269 -12.70 -10.70 -10.95
N GLN A 270 -13.35 -11.86 -10.95
CA GLN A 270 -12.67 -13.16 -10.89
C GLN A 270 -11.73 -13.41 -12.07
N ASP A 271 -12.15 -13.14 -13.30
CA ASP A 271 -11.34 -13.43 -14.51
C ASP A 271 -9.96 -12.77 -14.46
N ILE A 272 -9.90 -11.54 -13.93
CA ILE A 272 -8.63 -10.81 -13.79
C ILE A 272 -7.78 -11.41 -12.66
N ARG A 273 -8.40 -11.73 -11.52
CA ARG A 273 -7.66 -12.20 -10.34
C ARG A 273 -7.08 -13.60 -10.50
N PHE A 274 -7.82 -14.51 -11.14
CA PHE A 274 -7.43 -15.93 -11.24
C PHE A 274 -6.52 -16.24 -12.44
N ASN A 275 -6.45 -15.38 -13.44
CA ASN A 275 -5.51 -15.53 -14.54
C ASN A 275 -4.18 -14.87 -14.23
N ASN A 276 -3.09 -15.63 -14.19
CA ASN A 276 -1.75 -15.10 -13.83
C ASN A 276 -1.28 -13.97 -14.75
N ASN A 277 -1.38 -14.15 -16.07
CA ASN A 277 -0.90 -13.15 -17.02
C ASN A 277 -1.71 -11.86 -16.92
N THR A 278 -3.04 -11.97 -16.84
CA THR A 278 -3.93 -10.82 -16.71
C THR A 278 -3.68 -10.10 -15.39
N ARG A 279 -3.45 -10.84 -14.30
CA ARG A 279 -3.14 -10.27 -12.99
C ARG A 279 -1.82 -9.49 -12.97
N GLU A 280 -0.77 -9.98 -13.62
CA GLU A 280 0.50 -9.26 -13.76
C GLU A 280 0.32 -7.95 -14.54
N ILE A 281 -0.41 -7.99 -15.66
CA ILE A 281 -0.74 -6.79 -16.45
C ILE A 281 -1.59 -5.82 -15.61
N LEU A 282 -2.56 -6.34 -14.85
CA LEU A 282 -3.37 -5.52 -13.95
C LEU A 282 -2.54 -4.79 -12.90
N ILE A 283 -1.59 -5.46 -12.27
CA ILE A 283 -0.70 -4.87 -11.25
C ILE A 283 0.04 -3.65 -11.82
N GLU A 284 0.66 -3.81 -12.99
CA GLU A 284 1.34 -2.71 -13.68
C GLU A 284 0.34 -1.60 -14.07
N THR A 285 -0.85 -1.97 -14.51
CA THR A 285 -1.91 -1.03 -14.91
C THR A 285 -2.47 -0.25 -13.72
N LEU A 286 -2.77 -0.91 -12.61
CA LEU A 286 -3.23 -0.24 -11.38
C LEU A 286 -2.18 0.75 -10.87
N THR A 287 -0.92 0.35 -10.87
CA THR A 287 0.20 1.21 -10.47
C THR A 287 0.31 2.44 -11.36
N THR A 288 0.33 2.24 -12.68
CA THR A 288 0.41 3.33 -13.65
C THR A 288 -0.81 4.25 -13.57
N THR A 289 -2.01 3.67 -13.37
CA THR A 289 -3.25 4.43 -13.22
C THR A 289 -3.24 5.26 -11.94
N ALA A 290 -2.83 4.70 -10.81
CA ALA A 290 -2.73 5.44 -9.54
C ALA A 290 -1.72 6.61 -9.65
N ASN A 291 -0.55 6.38 -10.26
CA ASN A 291 0.44 7.42 -10.53
C ASN A 291 -0.12 8.51 -11.44
N GLN A 292 -0.76 8.13 -12.54
CA GLN A 292 -1.36 9.06 -13.50
C GLN A 292 -2.50 9.86 -12.86
N TYR A 293 -3.39 9.20 -12.11
CA TYR A 293 -4.52 9.84 -11.43
C TYR A 293 -4.06 10.84 -10.37
N PHE A 294 -3.05 10.47 -9.57
CA PHE A 294 -2.48 11.38 -8.58
C PHE A 294 -1.82 12.59 -9.25
N ASN A 295 -1.06 12.37 -10.30
CA ASN A 295 -0.40 13.45 -11.07
C ASN A 295 -1.43 14.40 -11.71
N LEU A 296 -2.51 13.88 -12.26
CA LEU A 296 -3.55 14.69 -12.91
C LEU A 296 -4.38 15.53 -11.91
N HIS A 297 -4.69 14.96 -10.75
CA HIS A 297 -5.71 15.56 -9.89
C HIS A 297 -5.18 16.14 -8.59
N TYR A 298 -4.03 15.67 -8.10
CA TYR A 298 -3.48 16.11 -6.81
C TYR A 298 -2.25 17.00 -6.96
N ASP A 299 -1.21 16.52 -7.65
CA ASP A 299 0.07 17.24 -7.79
C ASP A 299 0.83 16.74 -9.02
N LYS A 300 1.02 17.64 -10.01
CA LYS A 300 1.75 17.34 -11.27
C LYS A 300 3.22 16.99 -11.07
N GLN A 301 3.78 17.27 -9.92
CA GLN A 301 5.21 17.10 -9.64
C GLN A 301 5.52 16.23 -8.42
N TYR A 302 4.53 15.50 -7.90
CA TYR A 302 4.71 14.79 -6.63
C TYR A 302 5.90 13.81 -6.63
N LEU A 303 6.17 13.13 -7.74
CA LEU A 303 7.34 12.24 -7.86
C LEU A 303 8.66 13.03 -7.94
N THR A 304 8.64 14.19 -8.60
CA THR A 304 9.85 14.98 -8.84
C THR A 304 10.37 15.61 -7.56
N ASN A 305 9.48 16.06 -6.69
CA ASN A 305 9.83 16.79 -5.47
C ASN A 305 10.28 15.88 -4.33
N PHE A 306 9.70 14.68 -4.20
CA PHE A 306 9.85 13.83 -3.03
C PHE A 306 10.71 12.58 -3.26
N CYS A 307 10.67 11.96 -4.42
CA CYS A 307 11.57 10.84 -4.72
C CYS A 307 13.04 11.29 -4.88
N LYS A 308 13.28 12.57 -5.15
CA LYS A 308 14.63 13.18 -5.13
C LYS A 308 15.13 13.54 -3.73
N LEU A 309 14.27 13.77 -2.75
CA LEU A 309 14.64 14.19 -1.39
C LEU A 309 15.27 13.07 -0.53
N ILE A 310 15.14 11.81 -0.92
CA ILE A 310 15.86 10.70 -0.27
C ILE A 310 17.34 10.67 -0.64
N VAL A 311 17.76 11.52 -1.58
CA VAL A 311 19.13 11.61 -2.12
C VAL A 311 20.04 12.62 -1.35
N THR A 312 19.56 13.33 -0.34
CA THR A 312 20.37 14.28 0.45
C THR A 312 21.03 13.66 1.68
N GLY A 313 21.62 12.49 1.50
CA GLY A 313 22.51 11.88 2.46
C GLY A 313 23.42 10.91 1.73
N THR A 314 24.52 11.45 1.13
CA THR A 314 25.48 10.71 0.31
C THR A 314 24.87 10.09 -0.96
N GLU A 315 25.36 10.50 -2.13
CA GLU A 315 25.04 10.08 -3.49
C GLU A 315 24.20 8.76 -3.59
N ALA A 316 22.86 8.88 -3.60
CA ALA A 316 22.01 7.75 -3.90
C ALA A 316 22.11 7.48 -5.41
N THR A 317 23.00 6.59 -5.75
CA THR A 317 23.01 5.92 -7.04
C THR A 317 21.61 5.36 -7.26
N ILE A 318 20.97 5.71 -8.37
CA ILE A 318 19.72 5.10 -8.82
C ILE A 318 20.03 3.60 -8.89
N LEU A 319 19.58 2.85 -7.87
CA LEU A 319 19.72 1.40 -7.84
C LEU A 319 18.85 0.88 -8.98
N ASN A 320 19.49 0.44 -10.05
CA ASN A 320 18.83 -0.09 -11.22
C ASN A 320 18.07 -1.37 -10.79
N PRO A 321 16.73 -1.42 -10.81
CA PRO A 321 15.95 -2.55 -10.28
C PRO A 321 16.10 -3.84 -11.08
N ASN A 322 16.95 -3.85 -12.10
CA ASN A 322 17.12 -4.98 -13.01
C ASN A 322 18.15 -6.02 -12.55
N PHE A 323 18.79 -5.82 -11.37
CA PHE A 323 19.72 -6.82 -10.86
C PHE A 323 19.08 -7.66 -9.76
N PHE A 324 19.13 -8.96 -9.87
CA PHE A 324 18.83 -9.91 -8.80
C PHE A 324 19.85 -11.04 -8.74
N ILE A 325 19.99 -11.63 -7.56
CA ILE A 325 20.94 -12.71 -7.27
C ILE A 325 20.16 -14.02 -7.15
N TYR A 326 20.67 -15.07 -7.76
CA TYR A 326 20.09 -16.41 -7.67
C TYR A 326 21.17 -17.51 -7.73
N PRO A 327 21.01 -18.60 -6.96
CA PRO A 327 20.08 -18.73 -5.85
C PRO A 327 20.40 -17.75 -4.71
N ASN A 328 19.38 -17.38 -3.93
CA ASN A 328 19.54 -16.62 -2.68
C ASN A 328 18.44 -17.08 -1.71
N PRO A 329 18.75 -17.82 -0.62
CA PRO A 329 20.11 -18.17 -0.15
C PRO A 329 20.92 -19.06 -1.11
N ALA A 330 22.27 -18.98 -1.02
CA ALA A 330 23.18 -19.78 -1.83
C ALA A 330 24.22 -20.50 -0.96
N GLU A 331 24.72 -21.64 -1.45
CA GLU A 331 25.77 -22.43 -0.79
C GLU A 331 27.15 -22.06 -1.33
N ASN A 332 27.47 -22.42 -2.57
CA ASN A 332 28.84 -22.34 -3.10
C ASN A 332 29.00 -21.23 -4.15
N TYR A 333 27.93 -20.80 -4.78
CA TYR A 333 27.95 -19.75 -5.79
C TYR A 333 26.61 -19.05 -5.90
N PHE A 334 26.62 -17.87 -6.49
CA PHE A 334 25.44 -17.20 -6.99
C PHE A 334 25.66 -16.71 -8.44
N LYS A 335 24.60 -16.30 -9.09
CA LYS A 335 24.58 -15.59 -10.38
C LYS A 335 23.85 -14.28 -10.24
N ILE A 336 24.15 -13.35 -11.12
CA ILE A 336 23.41 -12.10 -11.29
C ILE A 336 22.70 -12.15 -12.65
N ASN A 337 21.42 -11.76 -12.66
CA ASN A 337 20.73 -11.60 -13.94
C ASN A 337 21.17 -10.28 -14.57
N SER A 338 22.07 -10.32 -15.48
CA SER A 338 22.48 -9.17 -16.28
C SER A 338 23.11 -9.64 -17.59
N ASP A 339 22.86 -8.91 -18.63
CA ASP A 339 23.51 -9.01 -19.94
C ASP A 339 24.51 -7.87 -20.18
N ARG A 340 24.75 -7.04 -19.15
CA ARG A 340 25.64 -5.87 -19.24
C ARG A 340 27.09 -6.28 -19.11
N GLU A 341 27.91 -5.80 -20.04
CA GLU A 341 29.38 -5.95 -19.99
C GLU A 341 30.06 -4.88 -19.12
N GLY A 342 31.24 -5.22 -18.59
CA GLY A 342 32.07 -4.31 -17.82
C GLY A 342 31.54 -4.00 -16.42
N ILE A 343 30.87 -4.98 -15.80
CA ILE A 343 30.42 -4.95 -14.41
C ILE A 343 31.51 -5.50 -13.50
N GLU A 344 31.66 -4.91 -12.33
CA GLU A 344 32.46 -5.39 -11.22
C GLU A 344 31.56 -5.69 -10.01
N ILE A 345 31.84 -6.78 -9.31
CA ILE A 345 31.09 -7.21 -8.14
C ILE A 345 31.95 -7.01 -6.89
N GLU A 346 31.42 -6.30 -5.92
CA GLU A 346 32.02 -6.13 -4.61
C GLU A 346 31.14 -6.81 -3.54
N ILE A 347 31.76 -7.60 -2.66
CA ILE A 347 31.08 -8.30 -1.55
C ILE A 347 31.51 -7.66 -0.23
N TYR A 348 30.52 -7.31 0.60
CA TYR A 348 30.69 -6.69 1.90
C TYR A 348 30.05 -7.52 3.00
N ASN A 349 30.64 -7.53 4.19
CA ASN A 349 29.97 -8.01 5.38
C ASN A 349 28.99 -6.95 5.94
N TYR A 350 28.24 -7.32 6.97
CA TYR A 350 27.27 -6.43 7.63
C TYR A 350 27.90 -5.21 8.33
N LEU A 351 29.20 -5.25 8.62
CA LEU A 351 29.95 -4.14 9.22
C LEU A 351 30.42 -3.14 8.15
N GLY A 352 30.11 -3.40 6.85
CA GLY A 352 30.54 -2.55 5.74
C GLY A 352 31.99 -2.77 5.30
N GLN A 353 32.67 -3.81 5.79
CA GLN A 353 34.01 -4.17 5.34
C GLN A 353 33.90 -4.90 4.00
N LYS A 354 34.68 -4.46 3.02
CA LYS A 354 34.78 -5.11 1.72
C LYS A 354 35.61 -6.38 1.85
N LEU A 355 35.02 -7.51 1.47
CA LEU A 355 35.63 -8.84 1.57
C LEU A 355 36.21 -9.32 0.23
N HIS A 356 35.58 -8.94 -0.87
CA HIS A 356 35.96 -9.42 -2.20
C HIS A 356 35.55 -8.42 -3.28
N THR A 357 36.32 -8.44 -4.36
CA THR A 357 36.01 -7.68 -5.59
C THR A 357 36.45 -8.51 -6.79
N GLU A 358 35.58 -8.69 -7.77
CA GLU A 358 35.92 -9.34 -9.03
C GLU A 358 35.18 -8.73 -10.23
N PRO A 359 35.81 -8.67 -11.42
CA PRO A 359 35.10 -8.35 -12.64
C PRO A 359 34.11 -9.46 -12.98
N TRP A 360 32.91 -9.11 -13.37
CA TRP A 360 31.90 -10.08 -13.78
C TRP A 360 31.69 -10.06 -15.30
N ALA A 361 31.99 -11.18 -15.92
CA ALA A 361 31.84 -11.40 -17.38
C ALA A 361 30.69 -12.35 -17.74
N GLY A 362 29.70 -12.48 -16.84
CA GLY A 362 28.65 -13.48 -16.94
C GLY A 362 29.04 -14.82 -16.31
N GLY A 363 28.14 -15.47 -15.63
CA GLY A 363 28.38 -16.79 -15.04
C GLY A 363 28.23 -16.85 -13.53
N LYS A 364 28.89 -17.83 -12.91
CA LYS A 364 28.82 -18.08 -11.46
C LYS A 364 29.90 -17.28 -10.73
N ILE A 365 29.52 -16.67 -9.62
CA ILE A 365 30.43 -16.05 -8.66
C ILE A 365 30.61 -17.05 -7.53
N ASN A 366 31.84 -17.53 -7.31
CA ASN A 366 32.15 -18.47 -6.26
C ASN A 366 32.20 -17.73 -4.92
N ILE A 367 31.59 -18.33 -3.89
CA ILE A 367 31.50 -17.80 -2.53
C ILE A 367 31.90 -18.81 -1.45
N ASP A 368 32.64 -19.86 -1.80
CA ASP A 368 33.06 -20.88 -0.84
C ASP A 368 33.93 -20.32 0.28
N PHE A 369 34.62 -19.21 0.01
CA PHE A 369 35.45 -18.50 0.97
C PHE A 369 34.68 -17.72 2.03
N LEU A 370 33.35 -17.53 1.84
CA LEU A 370 32.50 -16.82 2.79
C LEU A 370 31.98 -17.76 3.88
N ALA A 371 32.01 -17.32 5.12
CA ALA A 371 31.30 -17.98 6.22
C ALA A 371 29.76 -17.89 6.02
N LYS A 372 29.03 -18.79 6.70
CA LYS A 372 27.56 -18.69 6.75
C LYS A 372 27.13 -17.34 7.33
N GLY A 373 26.21 -16.66 6.68
CA GLY A 373 25.76 -15.34 7.13
C GLY A 373 25.15 -14.48 6.06
N ASN A 374 24.91 -13.22 6.44
CA ASN A 374 24.31 -12.22 5.57
C ASN A 374 25.38 -11.26 5.03
N TYR A 375 25.29 -10.94 3.77
CA TYR A 375 26.23 -10.09 3.03
C TYR A 375 25.52 -9.05 2.19
N ILE A 376 26.25 -8.03 1.79
CA ILE A 376 25.81 -7.03 0.81
C ILE A 376 26.70 -7.16 -0.42
N ILE A 377 26.07 -7.27 -1.59
CA ILE A 377 26.73 -7.30 -2.87
C ILE A 377 26.45 -5.99 -3.60
N LYS A 378 27.49 -5.28 -3.99
CA LYS A 378 27.40 -4.12 -4.86
C LYS A 378 27.76 -4.50 -6.28
N VAL A 379 26.90 -4.14 -7.19
CA VAL A 379 27.12 -4.23 -8.64
C VAL A 379 27.66 -2.88 -9.10
N MET A 380 28.89 -2.84 -9.59
CA MET A 380 29.62 -1.65 -9.95
C MET A 380 29.82 -1.53 -11.46
N LYS A 381 29.86 -0.32 -12.00
CA LYS A 381 30.37 -0.02 -13.35
C LYS A 381 31.05 1.34 -13.33
N ASN A 382 32.29 1.42 -13.86
CA ASN A 382 33.07 2.65 -13.90
C ASN A 382 33.15 3.36 -12.52
N LYS A 383 33.36 2.61 -11.45
CA LYS A 383 33.40 3.08 -10.05
C LYS A 383 32.05 3.61 -9.52
N GLN A 384 30.95 3.46 -10.26
CA GLN A 384 29.60 3.82 -9.82
C GLN A 384 28.84 2.57 -9.37
N VAL A 385 28.11 2.67 -8.26
CA VAL A 385 27.23 1.59 -7.78
C VAL A 385 25.97 1.57 -8.66
N LEU A 386 25.77 0.50 -9.40
CA LEU A 386 24.54 0.26 -10.18
C LEU A 386 23.43 -0.34 -9.34
N SER A 387 23.80 -1.22 -8.37
CA SER A 387 22.84 -1.86 -7.48
C SER A 387 23.53 -2.33 -6.20
N SER A 388 22.76 -2.44 -5.10
CA SER A 388 23.17 -3.08 -3.84
C SER A 388 22.14 -4.14 -3.49
N LEU A 389 22.58 -5.38 -3.37
CA LEU A 389 21.73 -6.55 -3.24
C LEU A 389 22.04 -7.27 -1.91
N LYS A 390 21.00 -7.74 -1.25
CA LYS A 390 21.12 -8.57 -0.06
C LYS A 390 21.38 -10.02 -0.45
N PHE A 391 22.30 -10.66 0.21
CA PHE A 391 22.70 -12.03 -0.08
C PHE A 391 22.84 -12.83 1.21
N ILE A 392 22.36 -14.08 1.20
CA ILE A 392 22.44 -15.02 2.31
C ILE A 392 23.30 -16.22 1.88
N LYS A 393 24.40 -16.46 2.62
CA LYS A 393 25.26 -17.64 2.51
C LYS A 393 24.79 -18.70 3.51
N ASN A 394 24.40 -19.89 3.04
CA ASN A 394 24.06 -21.05 3.86
C ASN A 394 25.29 -21.86 4.27
#